data_1fde415e286dd35e4753e9cb68882100
#
_entry.id   1fde415e286dd35e4753e9cb68882100
#
_cell.length_a   1.000
_cell.length_b   1.000
_cell.length_c   1.000
_cell.angle_alpha   90.00
_cell.angle_beta   90.00
_cell.angle_gamma   90.00
#
_symmetry.space_group_name_H-M   'P 1'
#
loop_
_entity.id
_entity.type
_entity.pdbx_description
1 polymer ?
#
loop_
_entity_poly.entity_id
_entity_poly.type
_entity_poly.pdbx_seq_one_letter_code
_entity_poly.pdbx_strand_id
1 'polypeptide(L)'
;GFGGALKNLGMGCASVGGKLELHSASQPVIDSQNCKKCGICIKHCAHEAIHFDAQHIAEIDYSRCVGCGQCVALCQYDAAVMGESDTSERLNYKIAEYTQAVLKDKPHFHISFIMNVSPECDCWNHNDAAIIPDLGILASFDPVALDKACADLVIAAPVIGGNKLSEAHPHEHLRLDGGQFPVDGHLQRHDDCFLSWIALCFIRRRRASWRRSWPP
;
A
#
# COMPACT_ATOMS: atom_id res chain seq x y z
N GLY A 1 1.34 8.33 -8.40
CA GLY A 1 1.09 8.34 -6.97
C GLY A 1 2.18 9.01 -6.17
N PHE A 2 1.92 9.29 -4.91
CA PHE A 2 2.90 9.83 -3.99
C PHE A 2 3.48 8.71 -3.12
N GLY A 3 4.76 8.41 -3.28
CA GLY A 3 5.47 7.46 -2.44
C GLY A 3 6.45 8.19 -1.54
N GLY A 4 5.99 8.60 -0.34
CA GLY A 4 6.83 9.31 0.62
C GLY A 4 7.88 8.43 1.31
N ALA A 5 8.56 8.99 2.31
CA ALA A 5 9.61 8.30 3.05
C ALA A 5 9.10 7.04 3.74
N LEU A 6 7.90 7.06 4.32
CA LEU A 6 7.31 5.90 5.00
C LEU A 6 7.06 4.73 4.04
N LYS A 7 6.46 4.99 2.88
CA LYS A 7 6.23 3.94 1.88
C LYS A 7 7.54 3.42 1.29
N ASN A 8 8.49 4.30 1.04
CA ASN A 8 9.80 3.90 0.54
C ASN A 8 10.55 2.98 1.53
N LEU A 9 10.51 3.29 2.81
CA LEU A 9 11.11 2.46 3.86
C LEU A 9 10.32 1.16 4.10
N GLY A 10 9.02 1.25 4.30
CA GLY A 10 8.19 0.10 4.64
C GLY A 10 7.99 -0.87 3.48
N MET A 11 7.67 -0.35 2.31
CA MET A 11 7.43 -1.16 1.10
C MET A 11 8.72 -1.30 0.27
N GLY A 12 9.46 -0.22 0.05
CA GLY A 12 10.64 -0.22 -0.80
C GLY A 12 11.76 -1.10 -0.28
N CYS A 13 12.02 -1.08 1.03
CA CYS A 13 13.05 -1.90 1.68
C CYS A 13 12.59 -3.34 1.99
N ALA A 14 11.32 -3.68 1.79
CA ALA A 14 10.82 -5.02 2.04
C ALA A 14 11.34 -6.02 1.00
N SER A 15 11.61 -7.26 1.45
CA SER A 15 11.90 -8.38 0.55
C SER A 15 10.68 -8.71 -0.33
N VAL A 16 10.85 -9.55 -1.34
CA VAL A 16 9.73 -10.02 -2.18
C VAL A 16 8.62 -10.65 -1.31
N GLY A 17 8.99 -11.54 -0.36
CA GLY A 17 8.04 -12.12 0.58
C GLY A 17 7.38 -11.08 1.48
N GLY A 18 8.17 -10.09 1.96
CA GLY A 18 7.64 -8.97 2.74
C GLY A 18 6.66 -8.09 1.95
N LYS A 19 6.91 -7.85 0.66
CA LYS A 19 5.97 -7.12 -0.20
C LYS A 19 4.67 -7.90 -0.41
N LEU A 20 4.75 -9.21 -0.61
CA LEU A 20 3.56 -10.06 -0.68
C LEU A 20 2.79 -10.02 0.63
N GLU A 21 3.46 -10.13 1.76
CA GLU A 21 2.85 -10.04 3.10
C GLU A 21 2.22 -8.66 3.35
N LEU A 22 2.86 -7.58 2.96
CA LEU A 22 2.31 -6.22 3.06
C LEU A 22 1.00 -6.08 2.26
N HIS A 23 0.95 -6.61 1.04
CA HIS A 23 -0.24 -6.58 0.20
C HIS A 23 -1.31 -7.61 0.58
N SER A 24 -0.98 -8.62 1.36
CA SER A 24 -1.91 -9.66 1.82
C SER A 24 -2.68 -9.23 3.07
N ALA A 25 -3.32 -8.10 3.01
CA ALA A 25 -4.18 -7.63 4.12
C ALA A 25 -5.44 -8.48 4.28
N SER A 26 -5.86 -9.17 3.23
CA SER A 26 -6.92 -10.18 3.26
C SER A 26 -6.33 -11.58 3.14
N GLN A 27 -7.00 -12.54 3.76
CA GLN A 27 -6.64 -13.93 3.56
C GLN A 27 -7.03 -14.34 2.14
N PRO A 28 -6.16 -15.08 1.42
CA PRO A 28 -6.50 -15.60 0.11
C PRO A 28 -7.66 -16.59 0.22
N VAL A 29 -8.48 -16.65 -0.82
CA VAL A 29 -9.55 -17.62 -0.96
C VAL A 29 -9.34 -18.45 -2.22
N ILE A 30 -9.88 -19.66 -2.26
CA ILE A 30 -9.86 -20.52 -3.45
C ILE A 30 -11.26 -20.57 -4.05
N ASP A 31 -11.37 -20.11 -5.28
CA ASP A 31 -12.56 -20.34 -6.10
C ASP A 31 -12.56 -21.78 -6.62
N SER A 32 -13.47 -22.58 -6.08
CA SER A 32 -13.60 -23.99 -6.44
C SER A 32 -13.97 -24.23 -7.91
N GLN A 33 -14.65 -23.28 -8.56
CA GLN A 33 -15.06 -23.39 -9.96
C GLN A 33 -13.86 -23.25 -10.90
N ASN A 34 -12.94 -22.39 -10.56
CA ASN A 34 -11.73 -22.12 -11.36
C ASN A 34 -10.58 -23.08 -11.02
N CYS A 35 -10.63 -23.76 -9.86
CA CYS A 35 -9.55 -24.64 -9.41
C CYS A 35 -9.37 -25.86 -10.32
N LYS A 36 -8.18 -25.95 -10.96
CA LYS A 36 -7.79 -27.07 -11.83
C LYS A 36 -7.08 -28.21 -11.09
N LYS A 37 -7.07 -28.19 -9.75
CA LYS A 37 -6.52 -29.29 -8.92
C LYS A 37 -5.05 -29.57 -9.17
N CYS A 38 -4.30 -28.57 -9.64
CA CYS A 38 -2.90 -28.75 -10.05
C CYS A 38 -1.92 -28.86 -8.88
N GLY A 39 -2.29 -28.47 -7.66
CA GLY A 39 -1.50 -28.57 -6.45
C GLY A 39 -0.33 -27.60 -6.34
N ILE A 40 -0.14 -26.67 -7.28
CA ILE A 40 0.97 -25.69 -7.25
C ILE A 40 0.94 -24.86 -5.98
N CYS A 41 -0.24 -24.35 -5.59
CA CYS A 41 -0.43 -23.57 -4.37
C CYS A 41 -0.06 -24.38 -3.10
N ILE A 42 -0.37 -25.67 -3.08
CA ILE A 42 -0.04 -26.57 -1.96
C ILE A 42 1.47 -26.76 -1.86
N LYS A 43 2.13 -27.11 -2.97
CA LYS A 43 3.57 -27.36 -3.04
C LYS A 43 4.41 -26.17 -2.59
N HIS A 44 3.93 -24.96 -2.83
CA HIS A 44 4.69 -23.73 -2.57
C HIS A 44 4.23 -22.96 -1.33
N CYS A 45 3.30 -23.50 -0.55
CA CYS A 45 2.89 -22.87 0.71
C CYS A 45 3.96 -23.12 1.79
N ALA A 46 4.72 -22.09 2.14
CA ALA A 46 5.76 -22.18 3.18
C ALA A 46 5.20 -22.48 4.58
N HIS A 47 3.89 -22.28 4.79
CA HIS A 47 3.20 -22.53 6.06
C HIS A 47 2.40 -23.84 6.04
N GLU A 48 2.48 -24.61 4.94
CA GLU A 48 1.70 -25.85 4.74
C GLU A 48 0.20 -25.67 5.09
N ALA A 49 -0.32 -24.48 4.79
CA ALA A 49 -1.68 -24.07 5.11
C ALA A 49 -2.70 -24.48 4.03
N ILE A 50 -2.27 -25.15 2.94
CA ILE A 50 -3.15 -25.52 1.85
C ILE A 50 -3.09 -27.02 1.63
N HIS A 51 -4.25 -27.64 1.54
CA HIS A 51 -4.40 -29.08 1.30
C HIS A 51 -5.53 -29.32 0.28
N PHE A 52 -5.69 -30.54 -0.17
CA PHE A 52 -6.86 -30.92 -0.96
C PHE A 52 -8.01 -31.33 -0.05
N ASP A 53 -9.20 -30.86 -0.37
CA ASP A 53 -10.46 -31.36 0.23
C ASP A 53 -10.84 -32.76 -0.31
N ALA A 54 -12.03 -33.27 0.10
CA ALA A 54 -12.53 -34.56 -0.34
C ALA A 54 -12.88 -34.61 -1.85
N GLN A 55 -13.07 -33.46 -2.49
CA GLN A 55 -13.33 -33.31 -3.93
C GLN A 55 -12.05 -33.02 -4.72
N HIS A 56 -10.91 -33.09 -4.04
CA HIS A 56 -9.58 -32.80 -4.59
C HIS A 56 -9.44 -31.32 -5.05
N ILE A 57 -10.19 -30.41 -4.41
CA ILE A 57 -10.06 -28.96 -4.60
C ILE A 57 -9.09 -28.43 -3.52
N ALA A 58 -8.28 -27.43 -3.86
CA ALA A 58 -7.40 -26.82 -2.87
C ALA A 58 -8.23 -26.05 -1.84
N GLU A 59 -7.97 -26.30 -0.55
CA GLU A 59 -8.60 -25.65 0.58
C GLU A 59 -7.55 -25.02 1.48
N ILE A 60 -7.84 -23.86 2.08
CA ILE A 60 -6.92 -23.11 2.95
C ILE A 60 -7.30 -23.31 4.42
N ASP A 61 -6.37 -23.83 5.20
CA ASP A 61 -6.44 -23.82 6.65
C ASP A 61 -6.04 -22.42 7.18
N TYR A 62 -7.02 -21.64 7.53
CA TYR A 62 -6.81 -20.28 8.03
C TYR A 62 -6.17 -20.21 9.41
N SER A 63 -6.08 -21.30 10.16
CA SER A 63 -5.33 -21.34 11.42
C SER A 63 -3.81 -21.31 11.18
N ARG A 64 -3.36 -21.75 10.00
CA ARG A 64 -1.97 -21.79 9.57
C ARG A 64 -1.63 -20.73 8.53
N CYS A 65 -2.63 -20.20 7.84
CA CYS A 65 -2.44 -19.21 6.77
C CYS A 65 -2.06 -17.85 7.35
N VAL A 66 -0.93 -17.32 6.93
CA VAL A 66 -0.45 -15.98 7.31
C VAL A 66 -0.83 -14.90 6.30
N GLY A 67 -1.59 -15.23 5.26
CA GLY A 67 -2.03 -14.27 4.26
C GLY A 67 -0.93 -13.76 3.32
N CYS A 68 0.18 -14.47 3.11
CA CYS A 68 1.31 -13.99 2.31
C CYS A 68 1.02 -13.84 0.80
N GLY A 69 -0.12 -14.34 0.29
CA GLY A 69 -0.51 -14.23 -1.11
C GLY A 69 0.29 -15.07 -2.11
N GLN A 70 1.23 -15.91 -1.66
CA GLN A 70 2.05 -16.74 -2.56
C GLN A 70 1.20 -17.65 -3.46
N CYS A 71 0.12 -18.23 -2.93
CA CYS A 71 -0.82 -19.05 -3.69
C CYS A 71 -1.52 -18.26 -4.81
N VAL A 72 -1.84 -16.98 -4.56
CA VAL A 72 -2.45 -16.09 -5.55
C VAL A 72 -1.46 -15.78 -6.67
N ALA A 73 -0.22 -15.44 -6.32
CA ALA A 73 0.82 -15.12 -7.29
C ALA A 73 1.20 -16.30 -8.22
N LEU A 74 1.00 -17.53 -7.75
CA LEU A 74 1.35 -18.75 -8.50
C LEU A 74 0.18 -19.38 -9.26
N CYS A 75 -1.05 -18.97 -8.98
CA CYS A 75 -2.22 -19.56 -9.62
C CYS A 75 -2.38 -19.05 -11.05
N GLN A 76 -2.19 -19.95 -12.01
CA GLN A 76 -2.34 -19.65 -13.43
C GLN A 76 -3.81 -19.69 -13.92
N TYR A 77 -4.73 -20.02 -13.05
CA TYR A 77 -6.14 -20.23 -13.39
C TYR A 77 -7.07 -19.25 -12.65
N ASP A 78 -6.50 -18.24 -11.99
CA ASP A 78 -7.22 -17.26 -11.19
C ASP A 78 -8.19 -17.88 -10.15
N ALA A 79 -7.88 -19.11 -9.74
CA ALA A 79 -8.64 -19.80 -8.71
C ALA A 79 -8.27 -19.34 -7.29
N ALA A 80 -7.00 -19.02 -7.06
CA ALA A 80 -6.57 -18.41 -5.82
C ALA A 80 -6.62 -16.90 -5.99
N VAL A 81 -7.46 -16.23 -5.23
CA VAL A 81 -7.65 -14.77 -5.27
C VAL A 81 -7.57 -14.18 -3.86
N MET A 82 -7.31 -12.90 -3.75
CA MET A 82 -7.42 -12.23 -2.45
C MET A 82 -8.89 -12.06 -2.09
N GLY A 83 -9.25 -12.46 -0.86
CA GLY A 83 -10.58 -12.25 -0.33
C GLY A 83 -10.91 -10.77 -0.14
N GLU A 84 -12.18 -10.44 -0.03
CA GLU A 84 -12.63 -9.08 0.27
C GLU A 84 -12.25 -8.70 1.71
N SER A 85 -11.59 -7.56 1.89
CA SER A 85 -11.28 -7.00 3.22
C SER A 85 -10.91 -5.53 3.12
N ASP A 86 -10.80 -4.87 4.27
CA ASP A 86 -10.28 -3.49 4.45
C ASP A 86 -8.77 -3.43 4.11
N THR A 87 -8.45 -3.74 2.87
CA THR A 87 -7.08 -4.00 2.41
C THR A 87 -6.16 -2.79 2.55
N SER A 88 -6.68 -1.61 2.28
CA SER A 88 -5.89 -0.37 2.29
C SER A 88 -5.50 0.08 3.69
N GLU A 89 -6.42 0.05 4.63
CA GLU A 89 -6.13 0.44 6.02
C GLU A 89 -5.09 -0.50 6.65
N ARG A 90 -5.25 -1.81 6.47
CA ARG A 90 -4.29 -2.80 6.97
C ARG A 90 -2.92 -2.67 6.30
N LEU A 91 -2.89 -2.41 4.99
CA LEU A 91 -1.65 -2.15 4.28
C LEU A 91 -0.90 -0.96 4.88
N ASN A 92 -1.61 0.12 5.19
CA ASN A 92 -1.03 1.30 5.81
C ASN A 92 -0.43 1.02 7.19
N TYR A 93 -1.12 0.23 8.03
CA TYR A 93 -0.56 -0.21 9.31
C TYR A 93 0.70 -1.06 9.13
N LYS A 94 0.70 -2.02 8.21
CA LYS A 94 1.84 -2.85 7.91
C LYS A 94 3.03 -2.04 7.38
N ILE A 95 2.80 -1.07 6.49
CA ILE A 95 3.84 -0.16 6.01
C ILE A 95 4.47 0.60 7.20
N ALA A 96 3.67 1.07 8.14
CA ALA A 96 4.17 1.76 9.33
C ALA A 96 5.00 0.83 10.23
N GLU A 97 4.57 -0.41 10.45
CA GLU A 97 5.31 -1.42 11.22
C GLU A 97 6.65 -1.77 10.57
N TYR A 98 6.65 -2.01 9.26
CA TYR A 98 7.88 -2.28 8.50
C TYR A 98 8.82 -1.09 8.51
N THR A 99 8.30 0.14 8.38
CA THR A 99 9.10 1.37 8.51
C THR A 99 9.75 1.45 9.88
N GLN A 100 9.00 1.19 10.94
CA GLN A 100 9.53 1.17 12.32
C GLN A 100 10.63 0.10 12.47
N ALA A 101 10.43 -1.09 11.90
CA ALA A 101 11.43 -2.15 11.95
C ALA A 101 12.73 -1.76 11.24
N VAL A 102 12.64 -1.08 10.09
CA VAL A 102 13.82 -0.60 9.34
C VAL A 102 14.58 0.47 10.12
N LEU A 103 13.88 1.40 10.77
CA LEU A 103 14.47 2.57 11.46
C LEU A 103 14.89 2.29 12.89
N LYS A 104 14.40 1.20 13.52
CA LYS A 104 14.63 0.90 14.92
C LYS A 104 16.13 0.91 15.25
N ASP A 105 16.50 1.70 16.24
CA ASP A 105 17.87 1.81 16.79
C ASP A 105 18.94 2.19 15.76
N LYS A 106 18.54 2.89 14.68
CA LYS A 106 19.47 3.37 13.65
C LYS A 106 19.37 4.88 13.49
N PRO A 107 20.50 5.58 13.31
CA PRO A 107 20.47 6.97 12.88
C PRO A 107 19.91 7.03 11.46
N HIS A 108 19.04 7.99 11.19
CA HIS A 108 18.41 8.16 9.90
C HIS A 108 18.14 9.61 9.56
N PHE A 109 18.10 9.92 8.29
CA PHE A 109 17.76 11.21 7.74
C PHE A 109 17.08 10.98 6.39
N HIS A 110 16.04 11.74 6.10
CA HIS A 110 15.16 11.52 4.96
C HIS A 110 15.11 12.74 4.08
N ILE A 111 15.12 12.53 2.77
CA ILE A 111 14.94 13.56 1.75
C ILE A 111 13.83 13.09 0.82
N SER A 112 12.85 13.94 0.56
CA SER A 112 11.76 13.69 -0.38
C SER A 112 11.80 14.70 -1.51
N PHE A 113 11.78 14.20 -2.74
CA PHE A 113 11.64 14.98 -3.96
C PHE A 113 10.19 14.97 -4.37
N ILE A 114 9.51 16.12 -4.35
CA ILE A 114 8.11 16.23 -4.78
C ILE A 114 8.13 16.62 -6.26
N MET A 115 8.30 15.62 -7.10
CA MET A 115 8.48 15.74 -8.54
C MET A 115 7.73 14.62 -9.26
N ASN A 116 7.24 14.91 -10.47
CA ASN A 116 6.52 13.94 -11.31
C ASN A 116 5.40 13.20 -10.58
N VAL A 117 4.64 13.90 -9.75
CA VAL A 117 3.54 13.29 -8.98
C VAL A 117 2.45 12.84 -9.95
N SER A 118 2.34 11.55 -10.14
CA SER A 118 1.42 10.90 -11.08
C SER A 118 0.20 10.32 -10.38
N PRO A 119 -0.92 10.09 -11.07
CA PRO A 119 -2.15 9.60 -10.45
C PRO A 119 -2.03 8.20 -9.89
N GLU A 120 -1.19 7.34 -10.49
CA GLU A 120 -1.12 5.93 -10.15
C GLU A 120 0.12 5.58 -9.32
N CYS A 121 0.05 4.45 -8.60
CA CYS A 121 1.21 3.93 -7.88
C CYS A 121 2.30 3.49 -8.87
N ASP A 122 3.56 3.79 -8.54
CA ASP A 122 4.74 3.41 -9.34
C ASP A 122 4.93 1.88 -9.51
N CYS A 123 4.20 1.08 -8.72
CA CYS A 123 4.21 -0.39 -8.85
C CYS A 123 3.38 -0.91 -10.05
N TRP A 124 2.57 -0.06 -10.69
CA TRP A 124 1.80 -0.41 -11.88
C TRP A 124 2.67 -0.38 -13.14
N ASN A 125 2.28 -1.18 -14.12
CA ASN A 125 2.94 -1.23 -15.42
C ASN A 125 2.51 -0.10 -16.37
N HIS A 126 1.67 0.79 -15.93
CA HIS A 126 1.20 1.98 -16.65
C HIS A 126 1.03 3.14 -15.67
N ASN A 127 1.13 4.34 -16.17
CA ASN A 127 0.91 5.57 -15.43
C ASN A 127 0.43 6.67 -16.39
N ASP A 128 0.11 7.83 -15.85
CA ASP A 128 -0.31 8.98 -16.63
C ASP A 128 0.65 10.17 -16.40
N ALA A 129 0.41 11.26 -17.09
CA ALA A 129 1.14 12.51 -16.90
C ALA A 129 1.04 13.01 -15.45
N ALA A 130 2.03 13.79 -15.03
CA ALA A 130 2.03 14.42 -13.71
C ALA A 130 0.75 15.25 -13.50
N ILE A 131 0.15 15.15 -12.30
CA ILE A 131 -1.10 15.80 -11.95
C ILE A 131 -0.89 17.19 -11.35
N ILE A 132 0.30 17.47 -10.84
CA ILE A 132 0.71 18.76 -10.27
C ILE A 132 2.11 19.12 -10.77
N PRO A 133 2.51 20.40 -10.73
CA PRO A 133 3.88 20.78 -11.03
C PRO A 133 4.86 20.26 -9.99
N ASP A 134 6.14 20.22 -10.33
CA ASP A 134 7.20 19.92 -9.38
C ASP A 134 7.23 20.99 -8.28
N LEU A 135 7.26 20.56 -7.01
CA LEU A 135 7.19 21.46 -5.86
C LEU A 135 8.55 21.67 -5.19
N GLY A 136 9.48 20.72 -5.38
CA GLY A 136 10.84 20.84 -4.84
C GLY A 136 11.23 19.71 -3.89
N ILE A 137 12.09 20.02 -2.93
CA ILE A 137 12.78 19.05 -2.07
C ILE A 137 12.52 19.42 -0.61
N LEU A 138 12.12 18.43 0.20
CA LEU A 138 12.02 18.54 1.65
C LEU A 138 12.95 17.54 2.32
N ALA A 139 13.40 17.85 3.53
CA ALA A 139 14.26 16.97 4.29
C ALA A 139 13.94 17.05 5.79
N SER A 140 14.06 15.91 6.50
CA SER A 140 13.82 15.81 7.93
C SER A 140 14.46 14.56 8.55
N PHE A 141 14.73 14.60 9.83
CA PHE A 141 15.05 13.41 10.62
C PHE A 141 13.78 12.62 11.02
N ASP A 142 12.61 13.26 10.96
CA ASP A 142 11.31 12.62 11.23
C ASP A 142 10.60 12.31 9.90
N PRO A 143 10.50 11.02 9.50
CA PRO A 143 9.87 10.64 8.25
C PRO A 143 8.36 10.90 8.24
N VAL A 144 7.71 10.90 9.41
CA VAL A 144 6.27 11.16 9.52
C VAL A 144 5.98 12.64 9.29
N ALA A 145 6.78 13.52 9.93
CA ALA A 145 6.67 14.95 9.71
C ALA A 145 7.00 15.34 8.27
N LEU A 146 8.01 14.67 7.67
CA LEU A 146 8.39 14.87 6.28
C LEU A 146 7.23 14.52 5.32
N ASP A 147 6.68 13.32 5.44
CA ASP A 147 5.59 12.87 4.59
C ASP A 147 4.33 13.72 4.75
N LYS A 148 4.02 14.14 5.99
CA LYS A 148 2.91 15.08 6.24
C LYS A 148 3.11 16.42 5.53
N ALA A 149 4.30 17.00 5.64
CA ALA A 149 4.61 18.26 4.96
C ALA A 149 4.55 18.13 3.42
N CYS A 150 5.08 17.02 2.88
CA CYS A 150 4.98 16.72 1.45
C CYS A 150 3.52 16.60 1.00
N ALA A 151 2.70 15.87 1.76
CA ALA A 151 1.28 15.71 1.48
C ALA A 151 0.54 17.05 1.48
N ASP A 152 0.79 17.90 2.47
CA ASP A 152 0.17 19.22 2.55
C ASP A 152 0.50 20.10 1.33
N LEU A 153 1.74 20.07 0.87
CA LEU A 153 2.16 20.77 -0.33
C LEU A 153 1.50 20.23 -1.60
N VAL A 154 1.40 18.90 -1.74
CA VAL A 154 0.73 18.26 -2.87
C VAL A 154 -0.76 18.65 -2.92
N ILE A 155 -1.44 18.66 -1.77
CA ILE A 155 -2.86 19.03 -1.67
C ILE A 155 -3.08 20.50 -2.04
N ALA A 156 -2.17 21.38 -1.62
CA ALA A 156 -2.26 22.81 -1.91
C ALA A 156 -1.84 23.19 -3.34
N ALA A 157 -1.21 22.26 -4.07
CA ALA A 157 -0.71 22.51 -5.41
C ALA A 157 -1.85 22.62 -6.44
N PRO A 158 -1.70 23.48 -7.46
CA PRO A 158 -2.66 23.52 -8.55
C PRO A 158 -2.56 22.25 -9.41
N VAL A 159 -3.71 21.73 -9.82
CA VAL A 159 -3.77 20.61 -10.78
C VAL A 159 -3.39 21.12 -12.17
N ILE A 160 -2.49 20.42 -12.86
CA ILE A 160 -2.15 20.73 -14.25
C ILE A 160 -3.07 19.99 -15.22
N GLY A 161 -3.40 20.65 -16.35
CA GLY A 161 -4.29 20.07 -17.36
C GLY A 161 -3.65 18.96 -18.19
N GLY A 162 -4.47 18.20 -18.91
CA GLY A 162 -4.02 17.19 -19.86
C GLY A 162 -3.70 15.82 -19.25
N ASN A 163 -4.29 15.51 -18.11
CA ASN A 163 -4.21 14.21 -17.46
C ASN A 163 -5.60 13.73 -17.03
N LYS A 164 -5.73 12.46 -16.67
CA LYS A 164 -7.00 11.83 -16.27
C LYS A 164 -7.70 12.55 -15.12
N LEU A 165 -6.96 13.10 -14.17
CA LEU A 165 -7.53 13.82 -13.05
C LEU A 165 -8.18 15.14 -13.50
N SER A 166 -7.51 15.90 -14.36
CA SER A 166 -8.04 17.16 -14.88
C SER A 166 -9.23 16.99 -15.82
N GLU A 167 -9.30 15.84 -16.51
CA GLU A 167 -10.45 15.49 -17.36
C GLU A 167 -11.66 15.10 -16.53
N ALA A 168 -11.45 14.37 -15.41
CA ALA A 168 -12.51 13.94 -14.51
C ALA A 168 -13.02 15.09 -13.61
N HIS A 169 -12.14 16.02 -13.20
CA HIS A 169 -12.40 17.08 -12.23
C HIS A 169 -11.79 18.42 -12.66
N PRO A 170 -12.33 19.09 -13.70
CA PRO A 170 -11.72 20.28 -14.31
C PRO A 170 -11.62 21.50 -13.37
N HIS A 171 -12.24 21.47 -12.19
CA HIS A 171 -12.33 22.61 -11.26
C HIS A 171 -12.05 22.29 -9.79
N GLU A 172 -11.61 21.07 -9.46
CA GLU A 172 -11.38 20.69 -8.07
C GLU A 172 -9.89 20.68 -7.71
N HIS A 173 -9.57 21.25 -6.55
CA HIS A 173 -8.29 21.00 -5.87
C HIS A 173 -8.28 19.58 -5.31
N LEU A 174 -7.11 18.96 -5.25
CA LEU A 174 -6.92 17.69 -4.58
C LEU A 174 -7.47 17.76 -3.14
N ARG A 175 -8.59 17.10 -2.86
CA ARG A 175 -9.13 16.97 -1.51
C ARG A 175 -8.75 15.61 -0.94
N LEU A 176 -7.99 15.60 0.15
CA LEU A 176 -7.67 14.39 0.93
C LEU A 176 -8.54 14.28 2.19
N ASP A 177 -9.69 14.90 2.22
CA ASP A 177 -10.61 14.95 3.37
C ASP A 177 -11.57 13.74 3.45
N GLY A 178 -11.17 12.58 2.92
CA GLY A 178 -11.96 11.35 3.00
C GLY A 178 -13.26 11.37 2.19
N GLY A 179 -13.47 12.39 1.38
CA GLY A 179 -14.53 12.42 0.40
C GLY A 179 -14.19 11.45 -0.72
N GLN A 180 -15.08 10.48 -0.93
CA GLN A 180 -15.01 9.57 -2.07
C GLN A 180 -14.87 10.40 -3.34
N PHE A 181 -13.76 10.24 -4.05
CA PHE A 181 -13.71 10.64 -5.44
C PHE A 181 -14.79 9.83 -6.17
N PRO A 182 -15.75 10.45 -6.86
CA PRO A 182 -16.64 9.72 -7.74
C PRO A 182 -15.87 9.34 -9.01
N VAL A 183 -15.06 8.32 -8.91
CA VAL A 183 -14.37 7.71 -10.04
C VAL A 183 -15.08 6.42 -10.35
N ASP A 184 -15.51 6.28 -11.59
CA ASP A 184 -16.12 5.08 -12.12
C ASP A 184 -15.39 3.83 -11.59
N GLY A 185 -16.14 2.88 -11.07
CA GLY A 185 -15.78 1.73 -10.20
C GLY A 185 -14.47 0.95 -10.42
N HIS A 186 -13.58 1.39 -11.31
CA HIS A 186 -12.26 0.82 -11.53
C HIS A 186 -11.13 1.52 -10.75
N LEU A 187 -11.24 2.80 -10.46
CA LEU A 187 -10.25 3.57 -9.67
C LEU A 187 -10.44 3.39 -8.15
N GLN A 188 -11.62 3.00 -7.70
CA GLN A 188 -11.99 2.87 -6.29
C GLN A 188 -11.20 1.81 -5.51
N ARG A 189 -10.52 0.87 -6.18
CA ARG A 189 -9.77 -0.22 -5.51
C ARG A 189 -8.32 0.11 -5.17
N HIS A 190 -7.78 1.22 -5.66
CA HIS A 190 -6.36 1.54 -5.53
C HIS A 190 -6.04 2.89 -4.92
N ASP A 191 -7.01 3.82 -4.85
CA ASP A 191 -6.83 5.13 -4.25
C ASP A 191 -6.64 5.09 -2.73
N ASP A 192 -7.07 4.02 -2.10
CA ASP A 192 -6.87 3.76 -0.67
C ASP A 192 -5.40 3.51 -0.28
N CYS A 193 -4.52 3.22 -1.23
CA CYS A 193 -3.07 3.19 -0.99
C CYS A 193 -2.47 4.59 -0.79
N PHE A 194 -3.29 5.64 -0.95
CA PHE A 194 -2.84 7.01 -1.04
C PHE A 194 -3.03 7.78 0.27
N LEU A 195 -1.93 8.14 0.90
CA LEU A 195 -1.67 9.31 1.74
C LEU A 195 -2.55 9.60 2.97
N SER A 196 -3.84 9.32 2.99
CA SER A 196 -4.71 9.91 4.00
C SER A 196 -4.53 9.34 5.41
N TRP A 197 -3.93 8.15 5.56
CA TRP A 197 -3.97 7.46 6.85
C TRP A 197 -2.62 7.27 7.54
N ILE A 198 -1.51 7.13 6.83
CA ILE A 198 -0.20 6.87 7.49
C ILE A 198 0.19 8.03 8.38
N ALA A 199 0.05 9.26 7.91
CA ALA A 199 0.36 10.46 8.69
C ALA A 199 -0.64 10.70 9.84
N LEU A 200 -1.94 10.50 9.61
CA LEU A 200 -2.98 10.80 10.61
C LEU A 200 -3.09 9.74 11.72
N CYS A 201 -2.98 8.46 11.42
CA CYS A 201 -3.05 7.41 12.45
C CYS A 201 -1.81 7.34 13.33
N PHE A 202 -0.63 7.53 12.75
CA PHE A 202 0.61 7.55 13.53
C PHE A 202 0.68 8.77 14.45
N ILE A 203 0.26 9.94 13.99
CA ILE A 203 0.23 11.18 14.77
C ILE A 203 -0.80 11.12 15.89
N ARG A 204 -2.00 10.54 15.68
CA ARG A 204 -3.05 10.47 16.71
C ARG A 204 -2.74 9.48 17.84
N ARG A 205 -2.18 8.30 17.55
CA ARG A 205 -1.97 7.26 18.59
C ARG A 205 -0.66 7.35 19.37
N ARG A 206 0.39 8.02 18.88
CA ARG A 206 1.73 7.97 19.51
C ARG A 206 2.36 9.31 19.90
N ARG A 207 1.64 10.44 19.91
CA ARG A 207 2.16 11.67 20.52
C ARG A 207 2.63 11.49 21.97
N ALA A 208 2.10 10.49 22.68
CA ALA A 208 2.45 10.20 24.07
C ALA A 208 3.69 9.32 24.27
N SER A 209 4.09 8.49 23.29
CA SER A 209 5.18 7.52 23.46
C SER A 209 6.52 7.94 22.83
N TRP A 210 6.49 8.77 21.79
CA TRP A 210 7.70 9.21 21.09
C TRP A 210 8.49 10.30 21.82
N ARG A 211 7.84 11.09 22.69
CA ARG A 211 8.51 12.14 23.47
C ARG A 211 9.45 11.61 24.56
N ARG A 212 9.47 10.31 24.84
CA ARG A 212 10.25 9.74 25.96
C ARG A 212 11.55 9.03 25.55
N SER A 213 11.90 8.96 24.30
CA SER A 213 13.05 8.19 23.83
C SER A 213 14.16 8.97 23.12
N TRP A 214 14.11 10.31 23.11
CA TRP A 214 15.18 11.13 22.58
C TRP A 214 15.89 11.84 23.74
N PRO A 215 17.20 11.65 23.92
CA PRO A 215 17.98 12.51 24.83
C PRO A 215 18.04 13.94 24.29
N PRO A 216 18.26 14.94 25.17
CA PRO A 216 18.29 16.36 24.83
C PRO A 216 19.43 16.70 23.86
#